data_b4e7a3ebfd1e3b37cb4bcdba5c85f7e6
#
_entry.id   b4e7a3ebfd1e3b37cb4bcdba5c85f7e6
#
_cell.length_a   1.000
_cell.length_b   1.000
_cell.length_c   1.000
_cell.angle_alpha   90.00
_cell.angle_beta   90.00
_cell.angle_gamma   90.00
#
_symmetry.space_group_name_H-M   'P 1'
#
loop_
_entity.id
_entity.type
_entity.pdbx_description
1 polymer ?
#
loop_
_entity_poly.entity_id
_entity_poly.type
_entity_poly.pdbx_seq_one_letter_code
_entity_poly.pdbx_strand_id
1 'polypeptide(L)'
;MDARENWSRSGIGGAPTAFGRHLCGLEVYVFLIAFLSVFYLSNGPVLLGHYDLGWHLAAGDLIRERGEVPFQDPWAFTLGDKRWYNLSWLWDVIASVLYQHAGLDGIVLLVVACGAIIAGYLTFCALSSGASAPAVCITVFASCLLYPCYESAPNMYLAASPNVATMLFSVIFYGECLRRRRLFLLPVMMILWVNLHGGFMLAFPIIGVFCGVALLRRNWANFRNYCFAGVGCFIAIFVNPLGWHVYDGVTATLGHFIQADIGEWRPYFHNMEIPGSIPGIAYALTFVALELRYRSSTSIPPESRLLAWLFLVLGLYQFRYIAFFFIFSTVPLALHLDRLLAAHLSKFGVPRAMLAAGVVGALMLPITFTQVKPALALPEMLSEEDARYLQAHASHARLLNHWNVGGLLIFRTRGTVQLFVDGRAATAYPDELLRDYLRLVRWDINEATWDMVIRKYKIDAVFWIKGHEQLRQFLVGRRGWSEDYTGAYMSLYTAQRRTSTEGLKEAASR
;
A
#
# COMPACT_ATOMS: atom_id res chain seq x y z
N MET A 1 34.61 27.98 19.51
CA MET A 1 34.66 27.26 20.79
C MET A 1 33.69 26.12 20.71
N ASP A 2 34.20 24.94 20.79
CA ASP A 2 33.72 23.72 20.18
C ASP A 2 32.70 23.01 21.10
N ALA A 3 31.47 22.85 20.64
CA ALA A 3 30.40 22.15 21.37
C ALA A 3 30.60 20.61 21.42
N ARG A 4 31.80 20.13 21.05
CA ARG A 4 32.14 18.69 21.02
C ARG A 4 32.70 18.17 22.33
N GLU A 5 33.12 19.04 23.26
CA GLU A 5 33.80 18.60 24.48
C GLU A 5 32.89 18.37 25.70
N ASN A 6 31.59 18.71 25.65
CA ASN A 6 30.72 18.58 26.83
C ASN A 6 29.93 17.28 26.94
N TRP A 7 30.18 16.28 26.09
CA TRP A 7 29.51 14.98 26.15
C TRP A 7 30.30 13.88 26.89
N SER A 8 31.50 14.18 27.38
CA SER A 8 32.39 13.19 28.00
C SER A 8 32.38 13.13 29.52
N ARG A 9 31.55 13.93 30.23
CA ARG A 9 31.59 14.00 31.71
C ARG A 9 30.20 13.89 32.38
N SER A 10 29.36 12.92 32.02
CA SER A 10 28.35 12.38 32.93
C SER A 10 28.66 10.90 33.13
N GLY A 11 29.47 10.63 34.11
CA GLY A 11 29.86 9.27 34.47
C GLY A 11 28.71 8.52 35.11
N ILE A 12 28.11 7.62 34.37
CA ILE A 12 27.47 6.37 34.87
C ILE A 12 27.63 5.34 33.75
N GLY A 13 28.46 4.33 33.98
CA GLY A 13 28.55 3.15 33.15
C GLY A 13 29.62 3.24 32.05
N GLY A 14 30.68 2.43 32.16
CA GLY A 14 31.76 2.33 31.17
C GLY A 14 31.18 2.13 29.78
N ALA A 15 31.70 2.88 28.79
CA ALA A 15 31.34 2.73 27.39
C ALA A 15 31.47 1.25 26.98
N PRO A 16 30.45 0.62 26.40
CA PRO A 16 30.54 -0.77 25.96
C PRO A 16 31.74 -0.89 25.02
N THR A 17 32.59 -1.88 25.27
CA THR A 17 33.72 -2.20 24.41
C THR A 17 33.24 -2.36 22.95
N ALA A 18 34.12 -2.10 21.98
CA ALA A 18 33.77 -2.25 20.56
C ALA A 18 33.15 -3.63 20.28
N PHE A 19 33.62 -4.66 20.98
CA PHE A 19 33.10 -6.04 20.92
C PHE A 19 31.67 -6.17 21.47
N GLY A 20 31.30 -5.50 22.58
CA GLY A 20 29.93 -5.48 23.10
C GLY A 20 28.94 -4.76 22.16
N ARG A 21 29.41 -3.74 21.43
CA ARG A 21 28.59 -3.07 20.39
C ARG A 21 28.33 -3.93 19.16
N HIS A 22 29.31 -4.76 18.78
CA HIS A 22 29.14 -5.72 17.67
C HIS A 22 28.20 -6.87 18.03
N LEU A 23 28.25 -7.38 19.26
CA LEU A 23 27.31 -8.41 19.74
C LEU A 23 25.86 -7.88 19.78
N CYS A 24 25.62 -6.70 20.33
CA CYS A 24 24.28 -6.08 20.30
C CYS A 24 23.77 -5.87 18.86
N GLY A 25 24.64 -5.59 17.89
CA GLY A 25 24.27 -5.49 16.50
C GLY A 25 23.84 -6.83 15.89
N LEU A 26 24.61 -7.89 16.14
CA LEU A 26 24.34 -9.23 15.62
C LEU A 26 22.99 -9.79 16.10
N GLU A 27 22.67 -9.59 17.38
CA GLU A 27 21.40 -10.04 17.97
C GLU A 27 20.19 -9.36 17.36
N VAL A 28 20.28 -8.07 17.05
CA VAL A 28 19.22 -7.34 16.33
C VAL A 28 19.05 -7.88 14.92
N TYR A 29 20.14 -8.18 14.22
CA TYR A 29 20.06 -8.78 12.88
C TYR A 29 19.47 -10.20 12.92
N VAL A 30 19.87 -11.03 13.86
CA VAL A 30 19.30 -12.39 14.05
C VAL A 30 17.81 -12.29 14.36
N PHE A 31 17.39 -11.38 15.24
CA PHE A 31 15.98 -11.14 15.51
C PHE A 31 15.20 -10.71 14.25
N LEU A 32 15.74 -9.76 13.48
CA LEU A 32 15.11 -9.29 12.25
C LEU A 32 15.01 -10.39 11.20
N ILE A 33 16.06 -11.20 11.00
CA ILE A 33 16.03 -12.32 10.05
C ILE A 33 15.00 -13.36 10.49
N ALA A 34 14.97 -13.72 11.77
CA ALA A 34 13.99 -14.66 12.29
C ALA A 34 12.55 -14.12 12.14
N PHE A 35 12.34 -12.84 12.50
CA PHE A 35 11.06 -12.18 12.35
C PHE A 35 10.58 -12.15 10.90
N LEU A 36 11.45 -11.75 9.96
CA LEU A 36 11.12 -11.69 8.54
C LEU A 36 10.85 -13.08 7.95
N SER A 37 11.60 -14.09 8.38
CA SER A 37 11.36 -15.47 7.98
C SER A 37 10.00 -15.96 8.45
N VAL A 38 9.65 -15.68 9.71
CA VAL A 38 8.33 -16.03 10.28
C VAL A 38 7.23 -15.22 9.60
N PHE A 39 7.45 -13.93 9.40
CA PHE A 39 6.49 -13.06 8.71
C PHE A 39 6.24 -13.51 7.27
N TYR A 40 7.29 -13.88 6.53
CA TYR A 40 7.18 -14.45 5.18
C TYR A 40 6.36 -15.74 5.18
N LEU A 41 6.71 -16.69 6.06
CA LEU A 41 6.02 -17.98 6.15
C LEU A 41 4.55 -17.83 6.54
N SER A 42 4.25 -16.85 7.40
CA SER A 42 2.89 -16.63 7.92
C SER A 42 1.99 -15.86 6.95
N ASN A 43 2.55 -14.98 6.12
CA ASN A 43 1.78 -14.00 5.34
C ASN A 43 1.98 -14.11 3.83
N GLY A 44 2.74 -15.08 3.32
CA GLY A 44 3.00 -15.25 1.89
C GLY A 44 1.73 -15.19 1.03
N PRO A 45 0.66 -15.94 1.33
CA PRO A 45 -0.59 -15.90 0.57
C PRO A 45 -1.30 -14.55 0.61
N VAL A 46 -1.17 -13.83 1.69
CA VAL A 46 -1.89 -12.58 1.90
C VAL A 46 -1.18 -11.39 1.24
N LEU A 47 0.15 -11.46 1.10
CA LEU A 47 0.90 -10.46 0.35
C LEU A 47 0.45 -10.37 -1.11
N LEU A 48 -0.13 -11.43 -1.65
CA LEU A 48 -0.67 -11.52 -3.01
C LEU A 48 -2.16 -11.18 -3.11
N GLY A 49 -2.86 -11.01 -1.99
CA GLY A 49 -4.31 -10.76 -1.95
C GLY A 49 -4.76 -9.40 -2.50
N HIS A 50 -3.86 -8.61 -3.09
CA HIS A 50 -4.20 -7.30 -3.63
C HIS A 50 -4.87 -7.45 -5.01
N TYR A 51 -6.11 -7.00 -5.13
CA TYR A 51 -6.91 -7.11 -6.37
C TYR A 51 -6.28 -6.42 -7.59
N ASP A 52 -5.42 -5.42 -7.35
CA ASP A 52 -4.76 -4.65 -8.41
C ASP A 52 -3.54 -5.36 -9.02
N LEU A 53 -3.00 -6.40 -8.37
CA LEU A 53 -1.82 -7.09 -8.88
C LEU A 53 -1.99 -7.54 -10.34
N GLY A 54 -3.19 -8.00 -10.70
CA GLY A 54 -3.47 -8.46 -12.06
C GLY A 54 -3.24 -7.39 -13.12
N TRP A 55 -3.80 -6.18 -12.95
CA TRP A 55 -3.59 -5.13 -13.94
C TRP A 55 -2.16 -4.58 -13.93
N HIS A 56 -1.46 -4.59 -12.78
CA HIS A 56 -0.05 -4.24 -12.72
C HIS A 56 0.81 -5.18 -13.57
N LEU A 57 0.57 -6.50 -13.49
CA LEU A 57 1.26 -7.49 -14.30
C LEU A 57 0.98 -7.28 -15.79
N ALA A 58 -0.29 -7.11 -16.16
CA ALA A 58 -0.69 -6.89 -17.54
C ALA A 58 -0.12 -5.57 -18.10
N ALA A 59 -0.08 -4.51 -17.29
CA ALA A 59 0.54 -3.23 -17.68
C ALA A 59 2.05 -3.37 -17.91
N GLY A 60 2.73 -4.11 -17.04
CA GLY A 60 4.15 -4.41 -17.18
C GLY A 60 4.45 -5.20 -18.46
N ASP A 61 3.64 -6.22 -18.77
CA ASP A 61 3.76 -6.98 -20.01
C ASP A 61 3.56 -6.09 -21.23
N LEU A 62 2.52 -5.25 -21.22
CA LEU A 62 2.21 -4.31 -22.31
C LEU A 62 3.34 -3.30 -22.56
N ILE A 63 3.92 -2.73 -21.48
CA ILE A 63 5.04 -1.79 -21.58
C ILE A 63 6.28 -2.48 -22.19
N ARG A 64 6.55 -3.70 -21.77
CA ARG A 64 7.69 -4.49 -22.28
C ARG A 64 7.52 -4.87 -23.75
N GLU A 65 6.31 -5.22 -24.15
CA GLU A 65 5.98 -5.55 -25.53
C GLU A 65 6.07 -4.35 -26.46
N ARG A 66 5.60 -3.17 -26.01
CA ARG A 66 5.59 -1.95 -26.81
C ARG A 66 6.89 -1.14 -26.75
N GLY A 67 7.69 -1.31 -25.70
CA GLY A 67 8.88 -0.49 -25.42
C GLY A 67 8.56 0.94 -24.98
N GLU A 68 7.30 1.24 -24.65
CA GLU A 68 6.82 2.55 -24.23
C GLU A 68 5.72 2.46 -23.16
N VAL A 69 5.58 3.52 -22.35
CA VAL A 69 4.48 3.63 -21.38
C VAL A 69 3.24 4.13 -22.11
N PRO A 70 2.14 3.35 -22.16
CA PRO A 70 0.94 3.73 -22.88
C PRO A 70 0.19 4.86 -22.17
N PHE A 71 -0.27 5.85 -22.97
CA PHE A 71 -1.18 6.90 -22.50
C PHE A 71 -2.66 6.57 -22.75
N GLN A 72 -2.95 5.53 -23.51
CA GLN A 72 -4.28 5.04 -23.78
C GLN A 72 -4.45 3.65 -23.19
N ASP A 73 -5.59 3.44 -22.56
CA ASP A 73 -5.95 2.14 -21.99
C ASP A 73 -6.49 1.21 -23.09
N PRO A 74 -5.94 0.00 -23.25
CA PRO A 74 -6.43 -0.93 -24.25
C PRO A 74 -7.54 -1.87 -23.77
N TRP A 75 -7.89 -1.85 -22.48
CA TRP A 75 -8.70 -2.90 -21.84
C TRP A 75 -10.14 -2.52 -21.56
N ALA A 76 -10.40 -1.25 -21.23
CA ALA A 76 -11.73 -0.81 -20.86
C ALA A 76 -12.42 -0.10 -22.02
N PHE A 77 -13.54 -0.66 -22.49
CA PHE A 77 -14.33 -0.04 -23.57
C PHE A 77 -15.01 1.28 -23.15
N THR A 78 -15.00 1.58 -21.87
CA THR A 78 -15.65 2.76 -21.29
C THR A 78 -14.80 4.01 -21.30
N LEU A 79 -13.50 3.91 -21.59
CA LEU A 79 -12.56 5.02 -21.45
C LEU A 79 -12.49 5.96 -22.65
N GLY A 80 -12.84 5.47 -23.84
CA GLY A 80 -12.73 6.26 -25.07
C GLY A 80 -11.34 6.84 -25.24
N ASP A 81 -11.27 8.18 -25.47
CA ASP A 81 -10.00 8.91 -25.66
C ASP A 81 -9.38 9.43 -24.35
N LYS A 82 -9.94 9.07 -23.19
CA LYS A 82 -9.37 9.52 -21.90
C LYS A 82 -7.95 8.98 -21.71
N ARG A 83 -7.02 9.87 -21.39
CA ARG A 83 -5.64 9.47 -21.09
C ARG A 83 -5.56 8.75 -19.77
N TRP A 84 -4.79 7.68 -19.73
CA TRP A 84 -4.40 6.96 -18.54
C TRP A 84 -2.98 7.35 -18.14
N TYR A 85 -2.82 7.87 -16.92
CA TYR A 85 -1.51 8.23 -16.38
C TYR A 85 -1.04 7.13 -15.41
N ASN A 86 -0.19 6.23 -15.91
CA ASN A 86 0.35 5.14 -15.11
C ASN A 86 1.50 5.63 -14.21
N LEU A 87 1.17 5.99 -12.98
CA LEU A 87 2.14 6.50 -11.98
C LEU A 87 3.04 5.41 -11.40
N SER A 88 2.83 4.14 -11.75
CA SER A 88 3.57 2.98 -11.22
C SER A 88 4.22 2.14 -12.33
N TRP A 89 4.42 2.71 -13.50
CA TRP A 89 4.89 1.99 -14.69
C TRP A 89 6.17 1.16 -14.46
N LEU A 90 7.12 1.69 -13.68
CA LEU A 90 8.37 0.97 -13.41
C LEU A 90 8.15 -0.20 -12.45
N TRP A 91 7.24 -0.05 -11.46
CA TRP A 91 6.80 -1.16 -10.62
C TRP A 91 6.15 -2.25 -11.46
N ASP A 92 5.28 -1.89 -12.39
CA ASP A 92 4.56 -2.82 -13.26
C ASP A 92 5.55 -3.66 -14.09
N VAL A 93 6.56 -3.01 -14.68
CA VAL A 93 7.63 -3.69 -15.41
C VAL A 93 8.42 -4.64 -14.51
N ILE A 94 8.83 -4.19 -13.30
CA ILE A 94 9.56 -5.03 -12.35
C ILE A 94 8.71 -6.24 -11.93
N ALA A 95 7.45 -6.02 -11.60
CA ALA A 95 6.53 -7.09 -11.19
C ALA A 95 6.31 -8.11 -12.32
N SER A 96 6.09 -7.63 -13.56
CA SER A 96 5.93 -8.48 -14.75
C SER A 96 7.19 -9.32 -15.01
N VAL A 97 8.39 -8.72 -14.95
CA VAL A 97 9.66 -9.45 -15.12
C VAL A 97 9.82 -10.52 -14.04
N LEU A 98 9.60 -10.18 -12.78
CA LEU A 98 9.71 -11.13 -11.68
C LEU A 98 8.69 -12.26 -11.80
N TYR A 99 7.45 -11.93 -12.17
CA TYR A 99 6.42 -12.93 -12.40
C TYR A 99 6.79 -13.89 -13.54
N GLN A 100 7.35 -13.39 -14.62
CA GLN A 100 7.76 -14.21 -15.76
C GLN A 100 8.88 -15.20 -15.41
N HIS A 101 9.84 -14.81 -14.56
CA HIS A 101 11.00 -15.63 -14.23
C HIS A 101 10.81 -16.51 -12.98
N ALA A 102 10.01 -16.07 -12.02
CA ALA A 102 9.87 -16.74 -10.72
C ALA A 102 8.41 -16.83 -10.23
N GLY A 103 7.44 -16.55 -11.09
CA GLY A 103 6.03 -16.61 -10.72
C GLY A 103 5.68 -15.65 -9.58
N LEU A 104 4.67 -16.01 -8.80
CA LEU A 104 4.24 -15.24 -7.63
C LEU A 104 5.30 -15.17 -6.53
N ASP A 105 6.17 -16.20 -6.42
CA ASP A 105 7.26 -16.25 -5.44
C ASP A 105 8.25 -15.10 -5.64
N GLY A 106 8.54 -14.73 -6.89
CA GLY A 106 9.39 -13.58 -7.20
C GLY A 106 8.84 -12.26 -6.68
N ILE A 107 7.54 -12.07 -6.80
CA ILE A 107 6.85 -10.86 -6.30
C ILE A 107 6.84 -10.84 -4.77
N VAL A 108 6.53 -11.98 -4.14
CA VAL A 108 6.56 -12.09 -2.67
C VAL A 108 7.96 -11.81 -2.14
N LEU A 109 8.99 -12.35 -2.80
CA LEU A 109 10.39 -12.10 -2.41
C LEU A 109 10.75 -10.60 -2.50
N LEU A 110 10.31 -9.91 -3.55
CA LEU A 110 10.51 -8.46 -3.68
C LEU A 110 9.87 -7.70 -2.51
N VAL A 111 8.61 -8.01 -2.19
CA VAL A 111 7.88 -7.33 -1.11
C VAL A 111 8.55 -7.60 0.25
N VAL A 112 8.94 -8.84 0.51
CA VAL A 112 9.65 -9.24 1.73
C VAL A 112 11.01 -8.54 1.83
N ALA A 113 11.75 -8.43 0.72
CA ALA A 113 13.02 -7.72 0.68
C ALA A 113 12.84 -6.23 1.00
N CYS A 114 11.81 -5.58 0.44
CA CYS A 114 11.47 -4.21 0.79
C CYS A 114 11.12 -4.06 2.27
N GLY A 115 10.30 -4.95 2.83
CA GLY A 115 9.96 -4.97 4.25
C GLY A 115 11.18 -5.15 5.15
N ALA A 116 12.11 -6.02 4.75
CA ALA A 116 13.37 -6.24 5.44
C ALA A 116 14.23 -4.97 5.48
N ILE A 117 14.33 -4.28 4.35
CA ILE A 117 15.08 -3.02 4.25
C ILE A 117 14.42 -1.94 5.11
N ILE A 118 13.08 -1.81 5.06
CA ILE A 118 12.32 -0.87 5.89
C ILE A 118 12.60 -1.10 7.37
N ALA A 119 12.40 -2.32 7.87
CA ALA A 119 12.61 -2.67 9.27
C ALA A 119 14.08 -2.51 9.68
N GLY A 120 15.02 -2.97 8.84
CA GLY A 120 16.45 -2.83 9.09
C GLY A 120 16.91 -1.37 9.15
N TYR A 121 16.41 -0.54 8.25
CA TYR A 121 16.78 0.88 8.22
C TYR A 121 16.16 1.68 9.38
N LEU A 122 14.91 1.40 9.77
CA LEU A 122 14.28 1.97 10.96
C LEU A 122 15.04 1.58 12.23
N THR A 123 15.42 0.29 12.35
CA THR A 123 16.29 -0.21 13.43
C THR A 123 17.58 0.57 13.49
N PHE A 124 18.25 0.74 12.35
CA PHE A 124 19.48 1.51 12.26
C PHE A 124 19.29 2.98 12.67
N CYS A 125 18.20 3.63 12.25
CA CYS A 125 17.87 4.99 12.65
C CYS A 125 17.65 5.12 14.17
N ALA A 126 16.91 4.18 14.77
CA ALA A 126 16.63 4.20 16.21
C ALA A 126 17.88 3.94 17.05
N LEU A 127 18.71 2.94 16.70
CA LEU A 127 20.00 2.68 17.35
C LEU A 127 20.97 3.85 17.20
N SER A 128 21.06 4.44 16.01
CA SER A 128 21.89 5.63 15.74
C SER A 128 21.44 6.86 16.51
N SER A 129 20.17 6.92 16.90
CA SER A 129 19.61 7.99 17.74
C SER A 129 19.82 7.74 19.25
N GLY A 130 20.44 6.62 19.62
CA GLY A 130 20.81 6.30 21.01
C GLY A 130 19.83 5.41 21.76
N ALA A 131 18.81 4.84 21.10
CA ALA A 131 17.93 3.86 21.72
C ALA A 131 18.67 2.52 21.94
N SER A 132 18.35 1.80 23.03
CA SER A 132 18.90 0.47 23.30
C SER A 132 18.31 -0.59 22.38
N ALA A 133 19.07 -1.66 22.14
CA ALA A 133 18.62 -2.78 21.30
C ALA A 133 17.27 -3.39 21.76
N PRO A 134 17.01 -3.64 23.06
CA PRO A 134 15.71 -4.14 23.50
C PRO A 134 14.56 -3.19 23.20
N ALA A 135 14.72 -1.89 23.43
CA ALA A 135 13.70 -0.89 23.13
C ALA A 135 13.39 -0.83 21.62
N VAL A 136 14.42 -0.90 20.78
CA VAL A 136 14.28 -0.92 19.32
C VAL A 136 13.56 -2.19 18.87
N CYS A 137 13.97 -3.37 19.36
CA CYS A 137 13.31 -4.64 19.00
C CYS A 137 11.82 -4.61 19.35
N ILE A 138 11.46 -4.20 20.58
CA ILE A 138 10.06 -4.11 21.02
C ILE A 138 9.28 -3.14 20.12
N THR A 139 9.86 -1.98 19.82
CA THR A 139 9.17 -0.94 19.05
C THR A 139 8.98 -1.34 17.58
N VAL A 140 10.02 -1.86 16.93
CA VAL A 140 9.93 -2.32 15.52
C VAL A 140 8.96 -3.49 15.43
N PHE A 141 9.04 -4.44 16.36
CA PHE A 141 8.10 -5.56 16.43
C PHE A 141 6.66 -5.09 16.63
N ALA A 142 6.41 -4.19 17.58
CA ALA A 142 5.09 -3.63 17.83
C ALA A 142 4.57 -2.86 16.60
N SER A 143 5.41 -2.07 15.93
CA SER A 143 5.01 -1.34 14.73
C SER A 143 4.64 -2.26 13.55
N CYS A 144 5.26 -3.42 13.45
CA CYS A 144 4.96 -4.39 12.40
C CYS A 144 3.73 -5.26 12.71
N LEU A 145 3.54 -5.67 14.00
CA LEU A 145 2.46 -6.58 14.39
C LEU A 145 1.15 -5.89 14.74
N LEU A 146 1.22 -4.71 15.36
CA LEU A 146 0.02 -3.97 15.80
C LEU A 146 -0.55 -3.09 14.70
N TYR A 147 0.00 -3.23 13.51
CA TYR A 147 -0.48 -2.55 12.33
C TYR A 147 -1.85 -3.11 11.90
N PRO A 148 -2.86 -2.25 11.65
CA PRO A 148 -4.16 -2.71 11.19
C PRO A 148 -4.08 -3.39 9.81
N CYS A 149 -4.67 -4.57 9.71
CA CYS A 149 -4.63 -5.42 8.53
C CYS A 149 -6.02 -5.55 7.91
N TYR A 150 -6.17 -5.26 6.63
CA TYR A 150 -7.37 -5.54 5.87
C TYR A 150 -7.50 -7.07 5.64
N GLU A 151 -8.72 -7.64 5.68
CA GLU A 151 -8.96 -9.09 5.54
C GLU A 151 -8.35 -9.72 4.29
N SER A 152 -8.26 -8.93 3.21
CA SER A 152 -7.67 -9.36 1.93
C SER A 152 -6.19 -8.97 1.76
N ALA A 153 -5.64 -8.15 2.67
CA ALA A 153 -4.23 -7.79 2.68
C ALA A 153 -3.83 -7.43 4.12
N PRO A 154 -3.29 -8.37 4.91
CA PRO A 154 -2.95 -8.15 6.33
C PRO A 154 -1.92 -7.05 6.53
N ASN A 155 -1.31 -6.61 5.46
CA ASN A 155 -0.40 -5.49 5.49
C ASN A 155 -0.51 -4.74 4.16
N MET A 156 -1.46 -3.81 4.06
CA MET A 156 -1.70 -3.04 2.84
C MET A 156 -0.43 -2.38 2.27
N TYR A 157 0.60 -2.21 3.10
CA TYR A 157 1.87 -1.60 2.73
C TYR A 157 2.98 -2.60 2.41
N LEU A 158 2.82 -3.86 2.81
CA LEU A 158 3.65 -4.97 2.36
C LEU A 158 2.88 -5.89 1.41
N ALA A 159 1.76 -5.43 0.86
CA ALA A 159 1.08 -6.12 -0.22
C ALA A 159 1.89 -6.06 -1.52
N ALA A 160 1.60 -6.96 -2.44
CA ALA A 160 2.19 -6.97 -3.79
C ALA A 160 1.63 -5.82 -4.63
N SER A 161 1.93 -4.61 -4.20
CA SER A 161 1.49 -3.35 -4.83
C SER A 161 2.59 -2.30 -4.77
N PRO A 162 2.55 -1.27 -5.64
CA PRO A 162 3.55 -0.20 -5.66
C PRO A 162 3.64 0.61 -4.36
N ASN A 163 2.66 0.50 -3.46
CA ASN A 163 2.68 1.16 -2.16
C ASN A 163 3.93 0.80 -1.34
N VAL A 164 4.46 -0.43 -1.48
CA VAL A 164 5.68 -0.86 -0.78
C VAL A 164 6.89 0.03 -1.11
N ALA A 165 6.98 0.52 -2.35
CA ALA A 165 8.03 1.46 -2.75
C ALA A 165 7.88 2.80 -1.99
N THR A 166 6.65 3.30 -1.82
CA THR A 166 6.41 4.52 -1.05
C THR A 166 6.82 4.36 0.41
N MET A 167 6.54 3.21 1.03
CA MET A 167 7.01 2.93 2.40
C MET A 167 8.54 2.93 2.48
N LEU A 168 9.19 2.23 1.55
CA LEU A 168 10.64 2.12 1.49
C LEU A 168 11.31 3.50 1.35
N PHE A 169 10.87 4.29 0.36
CA PHE A 169 11.46 5.60 0.14
C PHE A 169 11.15 6.59 1.25
N SER A 170 9.95 6.53 1.86
CA SER A 170 9.63 7.36 3.03
C SER A 170 10.59 7.12 4.19
N VAL A 171 10.93 5.85 4.46
CA VAL A 171 11.90 5.47 5.49
C VAL A 171 13.31 5.95 5.14
N ILE A 172 13.73 5.80 3.87
CA ILE A 172 15.05 6.27 3.42
C ILE A 172 15.13 7.79 3.53
N PHE A 173 14.15 8.53 3.04
CA PHE A 173 14.11 10.00 3.12
C PHE A 173 14.14 10.48 4.57
N TYR A 174 13.32 9.87 5.42
CA TYR A 174 13.32 10.15 6.86
C TYR A 174 14.68 9.93 7.50
N GLY A 175 15.28 8.77 7.26
CA GLY A 175 16.57 8.43 7.88
C GLY A 175 17.74 9.28 7.38
N GLU A 176 17.80 9.62 6.08
CA GLU A 176 18.85 10.49 5.56
C GLU A 176 18.69 11.93 6.07
N CYS A 177 17.44 12.43 6.16
CA CYS A 177 17.17 13.73 6.80
C CYS A 177 17.55 13.72 8.29
N LEU A 178 17.19 12.67 9.03
CA LEU A 178 17.51 12.54 10.45
C LEU A 178 19.02 12.52 10.72
N ARG A 179 19.76 11.79 9.90
CA ARG A 179 21.23 11.63 10.02
C ARG A 179 21.99 12.81 9.42
N ARG A 180 21.34 13.66 8.62
CA ARG A 180 21.94 14.81 7.94
C ARG A 180 23.15 14.44 7.07
N ARG A 181 23.15 13.20 6.56
CA ARG A 181 24.16 12.68 5.65
C ARG A 181 23.55 12.53 4.26
N ARG A 182 24.34 12.45 3.26
CA ARG A 182 23.93 12.07 1.89
C ARG A 182 22.64 12.70 1.36
N LEU A 183 22.24 13.90 1.84
CA LEU A 183 21.03 14.59 1.35
C LEU A 183 21.04 14.80 -0.16
N PHE A 184 22.24 14.85 -0.76
CA PHE A 184 22.43 14.94 -2.21
C PHE A 184 21.93 13.68 -2.98
N LEU A 185 21.76 12.53 -2.29
CA LEU A 185 21.18 11.33 -2.90
C LEU A 185 19.65 11.38 -2.98
N LEU A 186 18.98 12.24 -2.21
CA LEU A 186 17.51 12.31 -2.21
C LEU A 186 16.92 12.64 -3.59
N PRO A 187 17.48 13.56 -4.39
CA PRO A 187 17.03 13.77 -5.78
C PRO A 187 17.18 12.53 -6.67
N VAL A 188 18.26 11.76 -6.52
CA VAL A 188 18.44 10.50 -7.27
C VAL A 188 17.42 9.46 -6.86
N MET A 189 17.17 9.33 -5.54
CA MET A 189 16.13 8.46 -5.01
C MET A 189 14.73 8.90 -5.44
N MET A 190 14.50 10.21 -5.60
CA MET A 190 13.24 10.74 -6.11
C MET A 190 12.97 10.30 -7.55
N ILE A 191 14.00 10.24 -8.41
CA ILE A 191 13.85 9.72 -9.78
C ILE A 191 13.31 8.28 -9.75
N LEU A 192 13.81 7.44 -8.85
CA LEU A 192 13.28 6.08 -8.71
C LEU A 192 11.85 6.09 -8.16
N TRP A 193 11.60 6.87 -7.12
CA TRP A 193 10.31 6.89 -6.45
C TRP A 193 9.17 7.38 -7.35
N VAL A 194 9.36 8.46 -8.10
CA VAL A 194 8.35 9.02 -9.01
C VAL A 194 7.94 8.06 -10.13
N ASN A 195 8.83 7.15 -10.52
CA ASN A 195 8.58 6.13 -11.53
C ASN A 195 7.98 4.84 -10.96
N LEU A 196 8.10 4.63 -9.64
CA LEU A 196 7.60 3.44 -8.96
C LEU A 196 6.20 3.62 -8.38
N HIS A 197 5.83 4.81 -7.88
CA HIS A 197 4.52 5.04 -7.26
C HIS A 197 4.18 6.51 -7.07
N GLY A 198 2.93 6.88 -7.26
CA GLY A 198 2.40 8.23 -7.05
C GLY A 198 2.55 8.80 -5.63
N GLY A 199 2.88 7.97 -4.64
CA GLY A 199 3.15 8.38 -3.26
C GLY A 199 4.43 9.19 -3.05
N PHE A 200 5.22 9.47 -4.08
CA PHE A 200 6.45 10.27 -4.03
C PHE A 200 6.23 11.68 -3.43
N MET A 201 5.02 12.20 -3.48
CA MET A 201 4.65 13.49 -2.88
C MET A 201 4.92 13.54 -1.37
N LEU A 202 4.97 12.39 -0.67
CA LEU A 202 5.30 12.30 0.75
C LEU A 202 6.75 12.72 1.10
N ALA A 203 7.63 12.77 0.10
CA ALA A 203 8.97 13.33 0.29
C ALA A 203 8.96 14.76 0.80
N PHE A 204 8.01 15.58 0.32
CA PHE A 204 7.96 17.00 0.64
C PHE A 204 7.54 17.32 2.08
N PRO A 205 6.50 16.72 2.67
CA PRO A 205 6.22 16.89 4.09
C PRO A 205 7.35 16.33 4.97
N ILE A 206 8.02 15.25 4.58
CA ILE A 206 9.19 14.75 5.31
C ILE A 206 10.30 15.80 5.33
N ILE A 207 10.80 16.22 4.15
CA ILE A 207 11.85 17.24 4.05
C ILE A 207 11.40 18.56 4.69
N GLY A 208 10.13 18.94 4.49
CA GLY A 208 9.55 20.18 5.01
C GLY A 208 9.59 20.29 6.53
N VAL A 209 9.32 19.20 7.25
CA VAL A 209 9.42 19.18 8.72
C VAL A 209 10.86 19.41 9.18
N PHE A 210 11.84 18.74 8.56
CA PHE A 210 13.26 18.94 8.88
C PHE A 210 13.73 20.37 8.53
N CYS A 211 13.29 20.89 7.41
CA CYS A 211 13.55 22.25 6.96
C CYS A 211 12.98 23.28 7.95
N GLY A 212 11.70 23.11 8.33
CA GLY A 212 11.00 23.98 9.27
C GLY A 212 11.65 24.00 10.66
N VAL A 213 12.02 22.84 11.19
CA VAL A 213 12.75 22.76 12.48
C VAL A 213 14.12 23.43 12.39
N ALA A 214 14.85 23.24 11.30
CA ALA A 214 16.14 23.88 11.08
C ALA A 214 16.01 25.42 11.03
N LEU A 215 14.97 25.92 10.36
CA LEU A 215 14.63 27.34 10.30
C LEU A 215 14.30 27.93 11.69
N LEU A 216 13.40 27.28 12.43
CA LEU A 216 12.99 27.71 13.79
C LEU A 216 14.17 27.72 14.77
N ARG A 217 15.10 26.78 14.62
CA ARG A 217 16.33 26.71 15.41
C ARG A 217 17.45 27.60 14.89
N ARG A 218 17.20 28.39 13.84
CA ARG A 218 18.19 29.26 13.16
C ARG A 218 19.43 28.50 12.71
N ASN A 219 19.29 27.20 12.41
CA ASN A 219 20.39 26.40 11.85
C ASN A 219 20.42 26.54 10.33
N TRP A 220 20.96 27.68 9.87
CA TRP A 220 20.96 28.07 8.47
C TRP A 220 21.67 27.09 7.55
N ALA A 221 22.69 26.39 8.04
CA ALA A 221 23.41 25.39 7.26
C ALA A 221 22.51 24.20 6.93
N ASN A 222 21.82 23.64 7.92
CA ASN A 222 20.89 22.54 7.71
C ASN A 222 19.67 22.99 6.92
N PHE A 223 19.12 24.18 7.22
CA PHE A 223 18.00 24.75 6.46
C PHE A 223 18.34 24.81 4.97
N ARG A 224 19.48 25.40 4.60
CA ARG A 224 19.94 25.48 3.22
C ARG A 224 20.07 24.11 2.57
N ASN A 225 20.65 23.13 3.28
CA ASN A 225 20.86 21.79 2.75
C ASN A 225 19.54 21.07 2.47
N TYR A 226 18.54 21.21 3.37
CA TYR A 226 17.19 20.66 3.14
C TYR A 226 16.46 21.37 2.00
N CYS A 227 16.62 22.70 1.88
CA CYS A 227 16.07 23.43 0.73
C CYS A 227 16.67 22.94 -0.59
N PHE A 228 17.98 22.76 -0.67
CA PHE A 228 18.63 22.22 -1.88
C PHE A 228 18.17 20.80 -2.18
N ALA A 229 18.03 19.95 -1.17
CA ALA A 229 17.50 18.61 -1.36
C ALA A 229 16.05 18.66 -1.87
N GLY A 230 15.19 19.50 -1.29
CA GLY A 230 13.79 19.67 -1.71
C GLY A 230 13.66 20.18 -3.14
N VAL A 231 14.43 21.21 -3.52
CA VAL A 231 14.46 21.74 -4.90
C VAL A 231 14.99 20.69 -5.87
N GLY A 232 16.06 19.97 -5.49
CA GLY A 232 16.59 18.87 -6.29
C GLY A 232 15.58 17.76 -6.50
N CYS A 233 14.82 17.37 -5.45
CA CYS A 233 13.73 16.41 -5.56
C CYS A 233 12.60 16.92 -6.45
N PHE A 234 12.23 18.20 -6.37
CA PHE A 234 11.22 18.80 -7.24
C PHE A 234 11.63 18.73 -8.73
N ILE A 235 12.88 19.04 -9.04
CA ILE A 235 13.41 18.92 -10.40
C ILE A 235 13.44 17.46 -10.85
N ALA A 236 13.83 16.55 -9.96
CA ALA A 236 13.92 15.12 -10.26
C ALA A 236 12.57 14.46 -10.62
N ILE A 237 11.43 15.03 -10.20
CA ILE A 237 10.09 14.56 -10.57
C ILE A 237 9.89 14.52 -12.07
N PHE A 238 10.50 15.46 -12.82
CA PHE A 238 10.34 15.53 -14.28
C PHE A 238 11.12 14.44 -15.03
N VAL A 239 11.94 13.65 -14.35
CA VAL A 239 12.64 12.51 -14.94
C VAL A 239 11.75 11.28 -14.89
N ASN A 240 10.67 11.31 -15.66
CA ASN A 240 9.73 10.21 -15.85
C ASN A 240 9.08 10.29 -17.24
N PRO A 241 8.54 9.19 -17.81
CA PRO A 241 7.93 9.18 -19.14
C PRO A 241 6.68 10.08 -19.26
N LEU A 242 5.98 10.35 -18.16
CA LEU A 242 4.80 11.21 -18.16
C LEU A 242 5.19 12.70 -18.16
N GLY A 243 6.46 13.06 -17.85
CA GLY A 243 6.93 14.41 -17.73
C GLY A 243 6.07 15.24 -16.79
N TRP A 244 5.53 16.34 -17.27
CA TRP A 244 4.61 17.21 -16.53
C TRP A 244 3.30 16.51 -16.13
N HIS A 245 2.80 15.60 -16.95
CA HIS A 245 1.52 14.90 -16.74
C HIS A 245 1.51 13.98 -15.52
N VAL A 246 2.63 13.76 -14.84
CA VAL A 246 2.65 13.08 -13.54
C VAL A 246 1.74 13.77 -12.52
N TYR A 247 1.61 15.10 -12.59
CA TYR A 247 0.73 15.87 -11.71
C TYR A 247 -0.74 15.68 -12.04
N ASP A 248 -1.09 15.46 -13.31
CA ASP A 248 -2.48 15.15 -13.70
C ASP A 248 -2.95 13.84 -13.05
N GLY A 249 -2.07 12.82 -13.04
CA GLY A 249 -2.36 11.55 -12.36
C GLY A 249 -2.47 11.68 -10.84
N VAL A 250 -1.62 12.50 -10.20
CA VAL A 250 -1.69 12.76 -8.76
C VAL A 250 -2.95 13.54 -8.40
N THR A 251 -3.25 14.61 -9.11
CA THR A 251 -4.42 15.47 -8.82
C THR A 251 -5.74 14.78 -9.12
N ALA A 252 -5.79 13.87 -10.10
CA ALA A 252 -6.97 13.05 -10.36
C ALA A 252 -7.41 12.22 -9.14
N THR A 253 -6.47 11.87 -8.26
CA THR A 253 -6.77 11.08 -7.06
C THR A 253 -7.03 11.95 -5.83
N LEU A 254 -6.34 13.10 -5.70
CA LEU A 254 -6.42 13.94 -4.52
C LEU A 254 -7.81 14.61 -4.39
N GLY A 255 -8.49 14.33 -3.27
CA GLY A 255 -9.80 14.92 -2.98
C GLY A 255 -10.93 14.40 -3.87
N HIS A 256 -10.71 13.33 -4.64
CA HIS A 256 -11.71 12.74 -5.49
C HIS A 256 -12.82 12.08 -4.66
N PHE A 257 -14.09 12.23 -5.09
CA PHE A 257 -15.26 11.72 -4.36
C PHE A 257 -15.22 10.20 -4.11
N ILE A 258 -14.56 9.43 -4.97
CA ILE A 258 -14.44 7.97 -4.84
C ILE A 258 -13.71 7.54 -3.58
N GLN A 259 -12.91 8.42 -2.99
CA GLN A 259 -12.19 8.15 -1.75
C GLN A 259 -13.15 7.82 -0.59
N ALA A 260 -14.37 8.34 -0.61
CA ALA A 260 -15.39 8.03 0.39
C ALA A 260 -15.91 6.59 0.31
N ASP A 261 -15.78 5.95 -0.84
CA ASP A 261 -16.24 4.57 -1.10
C ASP A 261 -15.12 3.53 -0.99
N ILE A 262 -13.85 3.98 -0.95
CA ILE A 262 -12.68 3.11 -0.78
C ILE A 262 -12.28 3.08 0.70
N GLY A 263 -12.34 1.93 1.34
CA GLY A 263 -12.14 1.78 2.79
C GLY A 263 -10.83 2.41 3.32
N GLU A 264 -9.72 2.27 2.61
CA GLU A 264 -8.43 2.83 3.03
C GLU A 264 -8.38 4.37 3.08
N TRP A 265 -9.27 5.06 2.35
CA TRP A 265 -9.36 6.52 2.33
C TRP A 265 -10.34 7.07 3.35
N ARG A 266 -11.15 6.20 3.99
CA ARG A 266 -12.08 6.60 5.05
C ARG A 266 -11.32 6.95 6.33
N PRO A 267 -11.95 7.73 7.24
CA PRO A 267 -11.40 7.96 8.57
C PRO A 267 -11.14 6.66 9.33
N TYR A 268 -10.12 6.65 10.20
CA TYR A 268 -9.70 5.48 10.96
C TYR A 268 -10.87 4.76 11.64
N PHE A 269 -11.73 5.50 12.32
CA PHE A 269 -12.84 4.95 13.10
C PHE A 269 -13.97 4.33 12.27
N HIS A 270 -14.00 4.56 10.95
CA HIS A 270 -14.91 3.84 10.04
C HIS A 270 -14.41 2.44 9.69
N ASN A 271 -13.18 2.12 10.06
CA ASN A 271 -12.51 0.86 9.75
C ASN A 271 -12.24 0.04 11.02
N MET A 272 -13.06 0.17 12.08
CA MET A 272 -12.86 -0.52 13.36
C MET A 272 -13.05 -2.04 13.27
N GLU A 273 -13.77 -2.52 12.27
CA GLU A 273 -13.94 -3.93 11.93
C GLU A 273 -12.68 -4.59 11.36
N ILE A 274 -11.74 -3.77 10.87
CA ILE A 274 -10.49 -4.27 10.30
C ILE A 274 -9.63 -4.87 11.43
N PRO A 275 -9.16 -6.12 11.28
CA PRO A 275 -8.24 -6.74 12.22
C PRO A 275 -7.00 -5.85 12.45
N GLY A 276 -6.60 -5.69 13.70
CA GLY A 276 -5.48 -4.81 14.08
C GLY A 276 -5.86 -3.35 14.34
N SER A 277 -7.09 -2.90 14.05
CA SER A 277 -7.51 -1.52 14.34
C SER A 277 -7.48 -1.22 15.85
N ILE A 278 -7.94 -2.14 16.70
CA ILE A 278 -7.89 -1.99 18.17
C ILE A 278 -6.44 -2.02 18.68
N PRO A 279 -5.57 -2.99 18.31
CA PRO A 279 -4.14 -2.93 18.61
C PRO A 279 -3.46 -1.67 18.13
N GLY A 280 -3.83 -1.17 16.96
CA GLY A 280 -3.32 0.09 16.41
C GLY A 280 -3.66 1.30 17.29
N ILE A 281 -4.88 1.36 17.83
CA ILE A 281 -5.25 2.39 18.83
C ILE A 281 -4.40 2.24 20.10
N ALA A 282 -4.23 1.02 20.61
CA ALA A 282 -3.40 0.79 21.80
C ALA A 282 -1.95 1.26 21.59
N TYR A 283 -1.39 1.02 20.41
CA TYR A 283 -0.08 1.54 20.02
C TYR A 283 -0.06 3.08 20.01
N ALA A 284 -1.06 3.71 19.37
CA ALA A 284 -1.17 5.17 19.30
C ALA A 284 -1.33 5.80 20.71
N LEU A 285 -2.18 5.22 21.57
CA LEU A 285 -2.35 5.67 22.95
C LEU A 285 -1.06 5.51 23.77
N THR A 286 -0.31 4.43 23.57
CA THR A 286 0.99 4.22 24.20
C THR A 286 1.97 5.32 23.76
N PHE A 287 2.05 5.60 22.48
CA PHE A 287 2.86 6.71 21.96
C PHE A 287 2.48 8.05 22.61
N VAL A 288 1.19 8.40 22.61
CA VAL A 288 0.68 9.65 23.19
C VAL A 288 1.01 9.74 24.69
N ALA A 289 0.75 8.67 25.45
CA ALA A 289 1.04 8.63 26.89
C ALA A 289 2.52 8.85 27.19
N LEU A 290 3.42 8.21 26.42
CA LEU A 290 4.87 8.36 26.60
C LEU A 290 5.35 9.75 26.14
N GLU A 291 4.79 10.31 25.06
CA GLU A 291 5.07 11.68 24.63
C GLU A 291 4.67 12.70 25.70
N LEU A 292 3.49 12.56 26.31
CA LEU A 292 3.03 13.42 27.39
C LEU A 292 3.90 13.26 28.66
N ARG A 293 4.25 12.02 29.01
CA ARG A 293 5.09 11.69 30.18
C ARG A 293 6.48 12.27 30.06
N TYR A 294 7.05 12.25 28.85
CA TYR A 294 8.43 12.66 28.57
C TYR A 294 8.52 13.90 27.66
N ARG A 295 7.48 14.76 27.67
CA ARG A 295 7.38 15.95 26.80
C ARG A 295 8.60 16.87 26.86
N SER A 296 9.22 17.01 28.04
CA SER A 296 10.39 17.89 28.24
C SER A 296 11.70 17.26 27.78
N SER A 297 11.68 16.06 27.22
CA SER A 297 12.88 15.38 26.80
C SER A 297 13.53 16.05 25.60
N THR A 298 14.76 16.50 25.77
CA THR A 298 15.59 17.09 24.71
C THR A 298 16.35 16.07 23.87
N SER A 299 16.41 14.81 24.30
CA SER A 299 17.15 13.77 23.59
C SER A 299 16.40 13.19 22.38
N ILE A 300 15.10 13.46 22.25
CA ILE A 300 14.32 12.97 21.13
C ILE A 300 14.34 14.02 20.02
N PRO A 301 14.70 13.66 18.77
CA PRO A 301 14.70 14.59 17.66
C PRO A 301 13.31 15.20 17.46
N PRO A 302 13.15 16.52 17.50
CA PRO A 302 11.84 17.17 17.36
C PRO A 302 11.23 16.92 15.99
N GLU A 303 12.04 16.74 14.97
CA GLU A 303 11.59 16.40 13.61
C GLU A 303 10.85 15.05 13.60
N SER A 304 11.38 14.05 14.31
CA SER A 304 10.75 12.74 14.42
C SER A 304 9.42 12.80 15.19
N ARG A 305 9.38 13.60 16.27
CA ARG A 305 8.13 13.85 17.01
C ARG A 305 7.07 14.49 16.13
N LEU A 306 7.45 15.57 15.43
CA LEU A 306 6.53 16.31 14.58
C LEU A 306 5.97 15.43 13.45
N LEU A 307 6.81 14.61 12.80
CA LEU A 307 6.37 13.67 11.80
C LEU A 307 5.42 12.62 12.39
N ALA A 308 5.74 12.04 13.55
CA ALA A 308 4.87 11.08 14.21
C ALA A 308 3.49 11.69 14.53
N TRP A 309 3.44 12.89 15.10
CA TRP A 309 2.18 13.59 15.36
C TRP A 309 1.43 13.96 14.10
N LEU A 310 2.12 14.47 13.07
CA LEU A 310 1.51 14.79 11.78
C LEU A 310 0.82 13.57 11.20
N PHE A 311 1.52 12.44 11.14
CA PHE A 311 0.96 11.24 10.53
C PHE A 311 -0.02 10.48 11.44
N LEU A 312 0.00 10.70 12.74
CA LEU A 312 -1.09 10.27 13.63
C LEU A 312 -2.38 11.01 13.27
N VAL A 313 -2.34 12.33 13.16
CA VAL A 313 -3.51 13.15 12.80
C VAL A 313 -4.00 12.78 11.39
N LEU A 314 -3.11 12.70 10.42
CA LEU A 314 -3.46 12.30 9.06
C LEU A 314 -4.02 10.87 9.00
N GLY A 315 -3.48 9.95 9.79
CA GLY A 315 -3.95 8.56 9.87
C GLY A 315 -5.32 8.43 10.51
N LEU A 316 -5.66 9.28 11.47
CA LEU A 316 -7.02 9.36 12.03
C LEU A 316 -8.01 9.94 11.01
N TYR A 317 -7.57 10.90 10.20
CA TYR A 317 -8.36 11.50 9.15
C TYR A 317 -8.56 10.59 7.94
N GLN A 318 -7.50 9.90 7.50
CA GLN A 318 -7.54 8.90 6.44
C GLN A 318 -6.70 7.68 6.83
N PHE A 319 -7.34 6.52 6.92
CA PHE A 319 -6.75 5.26 7.41
C PHE A 319 -5.41 4.93 6.74
N ARG A 320 -5.27 5.17 5.44
CA ARG A 320 -4.05 4.87 4.68
C ARG A 320 -2.79 5.57 5.21
N TYR A 321 -2.90 6.69 5.91
CA TYR A 321 -1.73 7.39 6.46
C TYR A 321 -1.26 6.83 7.80
N ILE A 322 -2.03 5.94 8.43
CA ILE A 322 -1.66 5.39 9.73
C ILE A 322 -0.34 4.60 9.68
N ALA A 323 -0.01 4.00 8.55
CA ALA A 323 1.26 3.31 8.35
C ALA A 323 2.47 4.23 8.54
N PHE A 324 2.39 5.43 8.04
CA PHE A 324 3.46 6.40 8.19
C PHE A 324 3.61 6.87 9.65
N PHE A 325 2.50 6.90 10.41
CA PHE A 325 2.57 7.08 11.85
C PHE A 325 3.40 5.97 12.51
N PHE A 326 3.16 4.70 12.19
CA PHE A 326 3.95 3.59 12.73
C PHE A 326 5.43 3.71 12.36
N ILE A 327 5.75 4.12 11.13
CA ILE A 327 7.12 4.38 10.69
C ILE A 327 7.76 5.51 11.50
N PHE A 328 7.17 6.70 11.50
CA PHE A 328 7.79 7.88 12.06
C PHE A 328 7.77 7.91 13.60
N SER A 329 6.87 7.16 14.23
CA SER A 329 6.86 6.98 15.68
C SER A 329 7.90 6.01 16.19
N THR A 330 8.52 5.16 15.34
CA THR A 330 9.48 4.13 15.74
C THR A 330 10.65 4.72 16.52
N VAL A 331 11.30 5.77 16.02
CA VAL A 331 12.46 6.39 16.71
C VAL A 331 12.05 7.05 18.02
N PRO A 332 11.06 7.96 18.08
CA PRO A 332 10.68 8.57 19.35
C PRO A 332 10.14 7.56 20.36
N LEU A 333 9.35 6.56 19.92
CA LEU A 333 8.83 5.53 20.81
C LEU A 333 9.92 4.64 21.38
N ALA A 334 10.91 4.24 20.57
CA ALA A 334 12.07 3.47 21.04
C ALA A 334 12.86 4.26 22.12
N LEU A 335 13.09 5.55 21.91
CA LEU A 335 13.78 6.41 22.87
C LEU A 335 12.98 6.64 24.17
N HIS A 336 11.65 6.71 24.08
CA HIS A 336 10.80 6.78 25.27
C HIS A 336 10.78 5.47 26.03
N LEU A 337 10.64 4.36 25.29
CA LEU A 337 10.63 3.02 25.88
C LEU A 337 11.96 2.71 26.57
N ASP A 338 13.08 3.12 25.97
CA ASP A 338 14.40 2.95 26.55
C ASP A 338 14.50 3.61 27.93
N ARG A 339 13.94 4.81 28.12
CA ARG A 339 13.89 5.49 29.42
C ARG A 339 12.99 4.77 30.42
N LEU A 340 11.84 4.29 29.97
CA LEU A 340 10.93 3.51 30.81
C LEU A 340 11.61 2.22 31.26
N LEU A 341 12.30 1.53 30.35
CA LEU A 341 13.01 0.29 30.64
C LEU A 341 14.26 0.52 31.51
N ALA A 342 15.02 1.58 31.29
CA ALA A 342 16.20 1.94 32.09
C ALA A 342 15.82 2.11 33.56
N ALA A 343 14.68 2.71 33.88
CA ALA A 343 14.20 2.89 35.23
C ALA A 343 13.86 1.54 35.92
N HIS A 344 13.51 0.50 35.17
CA HIS A 344 13.07 -0.79 35.71
C HIS A 344 14.10 -1.91 35.48
N LEU A 345 14.83 -1.88 34.37
CA LEU A 345 15.79 -2.93 33.99
C LEU A 345 17.21 -2.71 34.45
N SER A 346 17.52 -1.56 35.05
CA SER A 346 18.81 -1.36 35.74
C SER A 346 19.09 -2.42 36.82
N LYS A 347 18.01 -3.08 37.29
CA LYS A 347 18.06 -4.21 38.24
C LYS A 347 18.18 -5.59 37.55
N PHE A 348 17.98 -5.68 36.24
CA PHE A 348 18.02 -6.93 35.50
C PHE A 348 19.08 -6.79 34.39
N GLY A 349 20.07 -7.66 34.37
CA GLY A 349 21.11 -7.65 33.34
C GLY A 349 20.52 -7.79 31.91
N VAL A 350 21.24 -7.24 30.91
CA VAL A 350 20.87 -7.25 29.46
C VAL A 350 20.34 -8.59 28.93
N PRO A 351 20.86 -9.77 29.38
CA PRO A 351 20.34 -11.07 28.94
C PRO A 351 18.87 -11.31 29.25
N ARG A 352 18.36 -10.76 30.37
CA ARG A 352 16.95 -10.94 30.78
C ARG A 352 15.97 -10.07 29.99
N ALA A 353 16.40 -8.88 29.58
CA ALA A 353 15.61 -8.02 28.69
C ALA A 353 15.43 -8.64 27.29
N MET A 354 16.49 -9.30 26.82
CA MET A 354 16.45 -10.03 25.53
C MET A 354 15.59 -11.30 25.62
N LEU A 355 15.65 -11.99 26.75
CA LEU A 355 14.75 -13.12 27.02
C LEU A 355 13.29 -12.65 27.04
N ALA A 356 12.99 -11.50 27.66
CA ALA A 356 11.65 -10.93 27.67
C ALA A 356 11.17 -10.54 26.25
N ALA A 357 12.02 -9.93 25.42
CA ALA A 357 11.71 -9.63 24.02
C ALA A 357 11.52 -10.90 23.19
N GLY A 358 12.34 -11.93 23.42
CA GLY A 358 12.19 -13.25 22.81
C GLY A 358 10.90 -13.97 23.23
N VAL A 359 10.54 -13.87 24.50
CA VAL A 359 9.29 -14.44 25.04
C VAL A 359 8.07 -13.70 24.46
N VAL A 360 8.08 -12.38 24.39
CA VAL A 360 6.99 -11.60 23.75
C VAL A 360 6.90 -11.98 22.27
N GLY A 361 8.02 -12.11 21.56
CA GLY A 361 8.06 -12.60 20.20
C GLY A 361 7.48 -14.00 20.06
N ALA A 362 7.88 -14.93 20.93
CA ALA A 362 7.39 -16.31 20.92
C ALA A 362 5.90 -16.44 21.30
N LEU A 363 5.40 -15.60 22.20
CA LEU A 363 3.97 -15.57 22.57
C LEU A 363 3.10 -14.99 21.46
N MET A 364 3.65 -14.13 20.58
CA MET A 364 2.94 -13.58 19.44
C MET A 364 2.97 -14.52 18.21
N LEU A 365 3.90 -15.48 18.16
CA LEU A 365 4.00 -16.49 17.09
C LEU A 365 2.69 -17.27 16.86
N PRO A 366 1.97 -17.79 17.89
CA PRO A 366 0.72 -18.52 17.67
C PRO A 366 -0.37 -17.66 17.02
N ILE A 367 -0.41 -16.35 17.32
CA ILE A 367 -1.43 -15.44 16.79
C ILE A 367 -1.24 -15.26 15.29
N THR A 368 0.02 -15.28 14.81
CA THR A 368 0.34 -15.18 13.38
C THR A 368 0.18 -16.52 12.66
N PHE A 369 0.49 -17.66 13.30
CA PHE A 369 0.40 -18.99 12.69
C PHE A 369 -1.02 -19.52 12.48
N THR A 370 -2.00 -19.08 13.25
CA THR A 370 -3.41 -19.52 13.10
C THR A 370 -4.07 -19.00 11.82
N GLN A 371 -3.44 -18.08 11.11
CA GLN A 371 -3.93 -17.48 9.85
C GLN A 371 -3.29 -18.07 8.58
N VAL A 372 -2.38 -19.04 8.71
CA VAL A 372 -1.67 -19.59 7.55
C VAL A 372 -2.58 -20.48 6.70
N LYS A 373 -3.01 -19.96 5.55
CA LYS A 373 -3.55 -20.78 4.46
C LYS A 373 -2.42 -21.15 3.50
N PRO A 374 -2.31 -22.43 3.07
CA PRO A 374 -1.09 -22.97 2.45
C PRO A 374 -0.94 -22.74 0.94
N ALA A 375 -1.61 -21.79 0.32
CA ALA A 375 -1.49 -21.62 -1.13
C ALA A 375 -1.17 -20.18 -1.52
N LEU A 376 -0.01 -19.98 -2.16
CA LEU A 376 0.30 -18.78 -2.96
C LEU A 376 -0.63 -18.79 -4.19
N ALA A 377 -1.74 -18.08 -4.13
CA ALA A 377 -2.68 -17.94 -5.22
C ALA A 377 -3.10 -16.48 -5.38
N LEU A 378 -3.30 -16.07 -6.62
CA LEU A 378 -4.04 -14.85 -6.91
C LEU A 378 -5.45 -14.96 -6.30
N PRO A 379 -6.12 -13.85 -5.98
CA PRO A 379 -7.48 -13.89 -5.44
C PRO A 379 -8.38 -14.86 -6.21
N GLU A 380 -9.07 -15.75 -5.50
CA GLU A 380 -9.87 -16.82 -6.11
C GLU A 380 -11.13 -16.32 -6.82
N MET A 381 -11.41 -15.00 -6.77
CA MET A 381 -12.64 -14.41 -7.36
C MET A 381 -12.80 -14.66 -8.86
N LEU A 382 -11.72 -14.98 -9.57
CA LEU A 382 -11.73 -15.36 -10.97
C LEU A 382 -10.78 -16.55 -11.17
N SER A 383 -11.31 -17.72 -11.48
CA SER A 383 -10.51 -18.91 -11.78
C SER A 383 -9.94 -18.88 -13.20
N GLU A 384 -9.00 -19.77 -13.49
CA GLU A 384 -8.52 -19.98 -14.88
C GLU A 384 -9.62 -20.52 -15.80
N GLU A 385 -10.57 -21.26 -15.22
CA GLU A 385 -11.75 -21.77 -15.96
C GLU A 385 -12.69 -20.63 -16.30
N ASP A 386 -13.00 -19.74 -15.34
CA ASP A 386 -13.79 -18.53 -15.58
C ASP A 386 -13.19 -17.70 -16.71
N ALA A 387 -11.86 -17.47 -16.67
CA ALA A 387 -11.16 -16.68 -17.67
C ALA A 387 -11.24 -17.32 -19.07
N ARG A 388 -11.03 -18.63 -19.18
CA ARG A 388 -11.17 -19.36 -20.45
C ARG A 388 -12.58 -19.30 -21.00
N TYR A 389 -13.58 -19.45 -20.12
CA TYR A 389 -14.97 -19.34 -20.53
C TYR A 389 -15.30 -17.94 -21.07
N LEU A 390 -14.86 -16.89 -20.36
CA LEU A 390 -15.06 -15.50 -20.78
C LEU A 390 -14.36 -15.19 -22.11
N GLN A 391 -13.14 -15.70 -22.31
CA GLN A 391 -12.44 -15.55 -23.60
C GLN A 391 -13.18 -16.19 -24.75
N ALA A 392 -13.78 -17.35 -24.53
CA ALA A 392 -14.51 -18.07 -25.57
C ALA A 392 -15.89 -17.42 -25.88
N HIS A 393 -16.56 -16.85 -24.87
CA HIS A 393 -17.97 -16.47 -25.00
C HIS A 393 -18.24 -14.97 -24.86
N ALA A 394 -17.33 -14.20 -24.25
CA ALA A 394 -17.50 -12.78 -23.95
C ALA A 394 -16.40 -11.87 -24.51
N SER A 395 -15.48 -12.36 -25.36
CA SER A 395 -14.38 -11.56 -25.91
C SER A 395 -14.82 -10.33 -26.71
N HIS A 396 -16.03 -10.36 -27.28
CA HIS A 396 -16.61 -9.25 -28.05
C HIS A 396 -17.76 -8.55 -27.31
N ALA A 397 -18.01 -8.94 -26.05
CA ALA A 397 -19.08 -8.37 -25.25
C ALA A 397 -18.64 -7.05 -24.59
N ARG A 398 -19.60 -6.15 -24.42
CA ARG A 398 -19.45 -4.98 -23.54
C ARG A 398 -19.79 -5.42 -22.11
N LEU A 399 -18.75 -5.98 -21.43
CA LEU A 399 -18.89 -6.67 -20.16
C LEU A 399 -18.94 -5.71 -19.00
N LEU A 400 -20.09 -5.62 -18.30
CA LEU A 400 -20.17 -4.98 -16.99
C LEU A 400 -19.65 -5.94 -15.92
N ASN A 401 -18.52 -5.62 -15.31
CA ASN A 401 -17.87 -6.46 -14.30
C ASN A 401 -17.85 -5.79 -12.93
N HIS A 402 -17.74 -6.60 -11.88
CA HIS A 402 -17.40 -6.09 -10.54
C HIS A 402 -15.95 -5.59 -10.51
N TRP A 403 -15.70 -4.40 -9.96
CA TRP A 403 -14.40 -3.73 -10.09
C TRP A 403 -13.22 -4.50 -9.46
N ASN A 404 -13.47 -5.24 -8.35
CA ASN A 404 -12.43 -6.06 -7.70
C ASN A 404 -11.89 -7.20 -8.59
N VAL A 405 -12.64 -7.64 -9.60
CA VAL A 405 -12.16 -8.66 -10.53
C VAL A 405 -11.54 -8.06 -11.79
N GLY A 406 -11.68 -6.75 -12.01
CA GLY A 406 -11.22 -6.10 -13.25
C GLY A 406 -9.75 -6.33 -13.53
N GLY A 407 -8.87 -6.16 -12.53
CA GLY A 407 -7.44 -6.40 -12.67
C GLY A 407 -7.09 -7.85 -13.02
N LEU A 408 -7.74 -8.82 -12.38
CA LEU A 408 -7.57 -10.24 -12.67
C LEU A 408 -8.12 -10.60 -14.06
N LEU A 409 -9.24 -9.97 -14.45
CA LEU A 409 -9.84 -10.15 -15.76
C LEU A 409 -8.86 -9.74 -16.86
N ILE A 410 -8.26 -8.55 -16.76
CA ILE A 410 -7.24 -8.08 -17.70
C ILE A 410 -6.10 -9.12 -17.80
N PHE A 411 -5.57 -9.53 -16.66
CA PHE A 411 -4.41 -10.41 -16.61
C PHE A 411 -4.70 -11.81 -17.17
N ARG A 412 -5.73 -12.49 -16.64
CA ARG A 412 -6.04 -13.88 -17.02
C ARG A 412 -6.58 -14.03 -18.43
N THR A 413 -7.30 -13.02 -18.93
CA THR A 413 -7.77 -13.02 -20.32
C THR A 413 -6.77 -12.40 -21.29
N ARG A 414 -5.58 -11.95 -20.81
CA ARG A 414 -4.59 -11.23 -21.60
C ARG A 414 -5.18 -10.03 -22.34
N GLY A 415 -6.14 -9.35 -21.71
CA GLY A 415 -6.82 -8.19 -22.25
C GLY A 415 -7.74 -8.46 -23.46
N THR A 416 -8.05 -9.73 -23.77
CA THR A 416 -8.95 -10.09 -24.87
C THR A 416 -10.43 -9.84 -24.55
N VAL A 417 -10.78 -9.79 -23.26
CA VAL A 417 -12.12 -9.43 -22.78
C VAL A 417 -12.10 -7.97 -22.34
N GLN A 418 -12.91 -7.15 -23.01
CA GLN A 418 -13.02 -5.74 -22.65
C GLN A 418 -13.92 -5.56 -21.43
N LEU A 419 -13.49 -4.75 -20.46
CA LEU A 419 -14.17 -4.56 -19.19
C LEU A 419 -14.79 -3.17 -19.04
N PHE A 420 -15.70 -3.03 -18.07
CA PHE A 420 -16.35 -1.77 -17.73
C PHE A 420 -15.47 -0.91 -16.81
N VAL A 421 -14.89 -1.53 -15.76
CA VAL A 421 -14.15 -0.82 -14.70
C VAL A 421 -13.18 -1.76 -13.97
N ASP A 422 -12.11 -1.20 -13.41
CA ASP A 422 -11.16 -1.89 -12.53
C ASP A 422 -10.63 -0.97 -11.42
N GLY A 423 -9.68 -1.45 -10.61
CA GLY A 423 -9.12 -0.77 -9.44
C GLY A 423 -8.33 0.51 -9.73
N ARG A 424 -8.03 0.85 -10.98
CA ARG A 424 -7.33 2.10 -11.34
C ARG A 424 -8.16 3.36 -11.05
N ALA A 425 -9.46 3.19 -10.86
CA ALA A 425 -10.38 4.21 -10.36
C ALA A 425 -10.19 5.60 -11.03
N ALA A 426 -10.01 6.66 -10.25
CA ALA A 426 -9.92 8.04 -10.75
C ALA A 426 -8.73 8.31 -11.68
N THR A 427 -7.65 7.51 -11.62
CA THR A 427 -6.49 7.68 -12.50
C THR A 427 -6.77 7.29 -13.95
N ALA A 428 -7.76 6.40 -14.18
CA ALA A 428 -8.15 5.93 -15.48
C ALA A 428 -9.55 6.38 -15.89
N TYR A 429 -10.53 6.32 -14.99
CA TYR A 429 -11.95 6.45 -15.34
C TYR A 429 -12.51 7.88 -15.18
N PRO A 430 -13.47 8.30 -16.05
CA PRO A 430 -14.20 9.57 -15.87
C PRO A 430 -15.10 9.56 -14.65
N ASP A 431 -15.29 10.73 -14.02
CA ASP A 431 -16.16 10.93 -12.86
C ASP A 431 -17.59 10.43 -13.08
N GLU A 432 -18.15 10.69 -14.26
CA GLU A 432 -19.50 10.29 -14.60
C GLU A 432 -19.66 8.77 -14.56
N LEU A 433 -18.73 8.04 -15.17
CA LEU A 433 -18.72 6.58 -15.16
C LEU A 433 -18.58 6.03 -13.74
N LEU A 434 -17.66 6.58 -12.95
CA LEU A 434 -17.46 6.14 -11.57
C LEU A 434 -18.71 6.40 -10.71
N ARG A 435 -19.42 7.53 -10.91
CA ARG A 435 -20.70 7.80 -10.23
C ARG A 435 -21.79 6.81 -10.65
N ASP A 436 -21.88 6.51 -11.92
CA ASP A 436 -22.85 5.52 -12.42
C ASP A 436 -22.54 4.13 -11.86
N TYR A 437 -21.26 3.74 -11.85
CA TYR A 437 -20.84 2.46 -11.28
C TYR A 437 -21.12 2.37 -9.78
N LEU A 438 -20.80 3.39 -8.99
CA LEU A 438 -21.05 3.39 -7.54
C LEU A 438 -22.54 3.28 -7.20
N ARG A 439 -23.44 3.76 -8.08
CA ARG A 439 -24.88 3.56 -7.91
C ARG A 439 -25.30 2.09 -8.09
N LEU A 440 -24.53 1.31 -8.87
CA LEU A 440 -24.81 -0.12 -9.09
C LEU A 440 -24.38 -1.00 -7.93
N VAL A 441 -23.25 -0.68 -7.27
CA VAL A 441 -22.67 -1.51 -6.20
C VAL A 441 -23.30 -1.27 -4.83
N ARG A 442 -24.28 -0.37 -4.70
CA ARG A 442 -25.07 -0.20 -3.47
C ARG A 442 -25.92 -1.44 -3.21
N TRP A 443 -26.11 -1.77 -1.95
CA TRP A 443 -26.70 -3.03 -1.47
C TRP A 443 -28.09 -3.34 -2.03
N ASP A 444 -28.90 -2.31 -2.35
CA ASP A 444 -30.24 -2.49 -2.93
C ASP A 444 -30.17 -2.27 -4.44
N ILE A 445 -30.59 -3.27 -5.19
CA ILE A 445 -30.70 -3.14 -6.64
C ILE A 445 -31.83 -2.16 -6.98
N ASN A 446 -31.42 -1.00 -7.44
CA ASN A 446 -32.32 -0.07 -8.09
C ASN A 446 -32.39 -0.42 -9.58
N GLU A 447 -33.47 -1.11 -9.97
CA GLU A 447 -33.67 -1.59 -11.36
C GLU A 447 -33.61 -0.46 -12.39
N ALA A 448 -34.13 0.72 -12.05
CA ALA A 448 -34.08 1.86 -12.97
C ALA A 448 -32.62 2.33 -13.19
N THR A 449 -31.79 2.27 -12.15
CA THR A 449 -30.36 2.59 -12.27
C THR A 449 -29.64 1.57 -13.13
N TRP A 450 -29.88 0.28 -12.90
CA TRP A 450 -29.32 -0.80 -13.72
C TRP A 450 -29.74 -0.68 -15.18
N ASP A 451 -31.02 -0.42 -15.42
CA ASP A 451 -31.57 -0.24 -16.76
C ASP A 451 -30.94 0.96 -17.49
N MET A 452 -30.79 2.07 -16.78
CA MET A 452 -30.11 3.26 -17.29
C MET A 452 -28.66 2.98 -17.68
N VAL A 453 -27.89 2.32 -16.82
CA VAL A 453 -26.46 2.02 -17.07
C VAL A 453 -26.34 1.02 -18.23
N ILE A 454 -27.13 -0.05 -18.24
CA ILE A 454 -27.13 -1.05 -19.32
C ILE A 454 -27.38 -0.37 -20.68
N ARG A 455 -28.38 0.52 -20.76
CA ARG A 455 -28.68 1.24 -22.00
C ARG A 455 -27.62 2.27 -22.38
N LYS A 456 -27.18 3.09 -21.42
CA LYS A 456 -26.21 4.16 -21.64
C LYS A 456 -24.90 3.63 -22.20
N TYR A 457 -24.40 2.55 -21.61
CA TYR A 457 -23.11 1.97 -21.98
C TYR A 457 -23.24 0.80 -22.97
N LYS A 458 -24.47 0.49 -23.41
CA LYS A 458 -24.78 -0.61 -24.33
C LYS A 458 -24.21 -1.94 -23.85
N ILE A 459 -24.45 -2.25 -22.56
CA ILE A 459 -23.99 -3.48 -21.91
C ILE A 459 -24.78 -4.66 -22.48
N ASP A 460 -24.08 -5.71 -22.89
CA ASP A 460 -24.64 -6.96 -23.40
C ASP A 460 -24.24 -8.19 -22.60
N ALA A 461 -23.31 -8.04 -21.66
CA ALA A 461 -22.93 -9.07 -20.71
C ALA A 461 -22.65 -8.48 -19.30
N VAL A 462 -22.99 -9.23 -18.26
CA VAL A 462 -22.75 -8.86 -16.85
C VAL A 462 -22.02 -10.01 -16.15
N PHE A 463 -20.85 -9.74 -15.61
CA PHE A 463 -20.08 -10.68 -14.82
C PHE A 463 -20.01 -10.20 -13.37
N TRP A 464 -20.77 -10.84 -12.50
CA TRP A 464 -21.03 -10.36 -11.14
C TRP A 464 -20.93 -11.45 -10.10
N ILE A 465 -20.85 -11.03 -8.81
CA ILE A 465 -20.76 -11.94 -7.68
C ILE A 465 -21.97 -12.89 -7.65
N LYS A 466 -21.68 -14.17 -7.55
CA LYS A 466 -22.66 -15.26 -7.47
C LYS A 466 -23.57 -15.10 -6.24
N GLY A 467 -24.84 -15.52 -6.38
CA GLY A 467 -25.81 -15.49 -5.28
C GLY A 467 -26.48 -14.15 -5.06
N HIS A 468 -26.26 -13.17 -5.93
CA HIS A 468 -27.01 -11.91 -5.91
C HIS A 468 -28.41 -12.10 -6.53
N GLU A 469 -29.34 -12.68 -5.77
CA GLU A 469 -30.63 -13.13 -6.27
C GLU A 469 -31.47 -11.98 -6.87
N GLN A 470 -31.45 -10.78 -6.29
CA GLN A 470 -32.16 -9.61 -6.84
C GLN A 470 -31.63 -9.24 -8.24
N LEU A 471 -30.30 -9.27 -8.44
CA LEU A 471 -29.69 -9.01 -9.74
C LEU A 471 -30.09 -10.09 -10.74
N ARG A 472 -30.06 -11.35 -10.33
CA ARG A 472 -30.49 -12.48 -11.15
C ARG A 472 -31.97 -12.34 -11.58
N GLN A 473 -32.86 -12.04 -10.64
CA GLN A 473 -34.30 -11.81 -10.94
C GLN A 473 -34.49 -10.63 -11.89
N PHE A 474 -33.75 -9.56 -11.74
CA PHE A 474 -33.79 -8.42 -12.64
C PHE A 474 -33.32 -8.80 -14.06
N LEU A 475 -32.13 -9.39 -14.18
CA LEU A 475 -31.55 -9.71 -15.49
C LEU A 475 -32.32 -10.84 -16.19
N VAL A 476 -32.52 -11.97 -15.55
CA VAL A 476 -33.12 -13.15 -16.14
C VAL A 476 -34.66 -13.02 -16.19
N GLY A 477 -35.27 -12.67 -15.05
CA GLY A 477 -36.73 -12.65 -14.93
C GLY A 477 -37.39 -11.48 -15.65
N ARG A 478 -36.84 -10.26 -15.57
CA ARG A 478 -37.48 -9.05 -16.13
C ARG A 478 -36.91 -8.61 -17.48
N ARG A 479 -35.59 -8.79 -17.69
CA ARG A 479 -34.97 -8.42 -18.98
C ARG A 479 -34.84 -9.57 -19.97
N GLY A 480 -35.10 -10.80 -19.53
CA GLY A 480 -35.02 -11.98 -20.39
C GLY A 480 -33.59 -12.33 -20.81
N TRP A 481 -32.61 -12.02 -19.95
CA TRP A 481 -31.24 -12.45 -20.15
C TRP A 481 -31.06 -13.90 -19.74
N SER A 482 -30.03 -14.56 -20.25
CA SER A 482 -29.64 -15.90 -19.81
C SER A 482 -28.48 -15.83 -18.80
N GLU A 483 -28.50 -16.74 -17.82
CA GLU A 483 -27.36 -17.04 -16.97
C GLU A 483 -26.58 -18.15 -17.65
N ASP A 484 -25.54 -17.76 -18.41
CA ASP A 484 -24.85 -18.68 -19.33
C ASP A 484 -23.73 -19.45 -18.63
N TYR A 485 -23.23 -18.90 -17.51
CA TYR A 485 -22.14 -19.52 -16.75
C TYR A 485 -22.22 -19.18 -15.27
N THR A 486 -21.93 -20.16 -14.45
CA THR A 486 -21.82 -20.01 -13.00
C THR A 486 -20.53 -20.66 -12.51
N GLY A 487 -19.55 -19.83 -12.17
CA GLY A 487 -18.28 -20.25 -11.59
C GLY A 487 -18.37 -20.46 -10.07
N ALA A 488 -17.22 -20.53 -9.42
CA ALA A 488 -17.15 -20.66 -7.95
C ALA A 488 -17.68 -19.41 -7.23
N TYR A 489 -17.30 -18.23 -7.70
CA TYR A 489 -17.59 -16.94 -7.04
C TYR A 489 -18.40 -15.96 -7.91
N MET A 490 -18.43 -16.16 -9.21
CA MET A 490 -19.02 -15.24 -10.16
C MET A 490 -19.99 -15.96 -11.09
N SER A 491 -20.99 -15.21 -11.61
CA SER A 491 -21.90 -15.65 -12.67
C SER A 491 -21.85 -14.71 -13.87
N LEU A 492 -21.97 -15.26 -15.07
CA LEU A 492 -22.08 -14.50 -16.32
C LEU A 492 -23.55 -14.53 -16.80
N TYR A 493 -24.08 -13.34 -17.02
CA TYR A 493 -25.38 -13.11 -17.61
C TYR A 493 -25.17 -12.43 -18.95
N THR A 494 -25.85 -12.92 -20.02
CA THR A 494 -25.81 -12.30 -21.35
C THR A 494 -27.19 -11.91 -21.85
N ALA A 495 -27.24 -10.81 -22.58
CA ALA A 495 -28.44 -10.41 -23.29
C ALA A 495 -28.70 -11.41 -24.42
N GLN A 496 -29.91 -11.99 -24.49
CA GLN A 496 -30.27 -12.81 -25.61
C GLN A 496 -30.12 -11.99 -26.90
N ARG A 497 -29.23 -12.40 -27.79
CA ARG A 497 -29.15 -11.83 -29.14
C ARG A 497 -30.51 -12.13 -29.80
N ARG A 498 -31.31 -11.10 -30.08
CA ARG A 498 -32.48 -11.26 -30.93
C ARG A 498 -31.97 -11.92 -32.22
N THR A 499 -32.33 -13.17 -32.40
CA THR A 499 -32.02 -13.88 -33.64
C THR A 499 -32.61 -13.07 -34.78
N SER A 500 -31.84 -12.83 -35.82
CA SER A 500 -32.18 -12.01 -37.00
C SER A 500 -33.48 -12.45 -37.73
N THR A 501 -34.08 -13.55 -37.32
CA THR A 501 -35.40 -14.07 -37.79
C THR A 501 -36.63 -13.29 -37.30
N GLU A 502 -36.54 -12.58 -36.14
CA GLU A 502 -37.66 -11.72 -35.69
C GLU A 502 -37.68 -10.35 -36.38
N GLY A 503 -36.49 -9.80 -36.66
CA GLY A 503 -36.36 -8.54 -37.42
C GLY A 503 -36.84 -8.66 -38.89
N LEU A 504 -36.75 -9.84 -39.47
CA LEU A 504 -37.28 -10.11 -40.81
C LEU A 504 -38.82 -10.27 -40.83
N LYS A 505 -39.43 -10.73 -39.74
CA LYS A 505 -40.90 -10.81 -39.63
C LYS A 505 -41.54 -9.45 -39.36
N GLU A 506 -40.92 -8.56 -38.63
CA GLU A 506 -41.40 -7.18 -38.42
C GLU A 506 -41.24 -6.30 -39.68
N ALA A 507 -40.18 -6.52 -40.46
CA ALA A 507 -40.00 -5.86 -41.76
C ALA A 507 -40.94 -6.37 -42.86
N ALA A 508 -41.43 -7.61 -42.74
CA ALA A 508 -42.40 -8.19 -43.71
C ALA A 508 -43.86 -7.90 -43.34
N SER A 509 -44.12 -7.30 -42.18
CA SER A 509 -45.47 -6.90 -41.73
C SER A 509 -45.70 -5.38 -41.78
N ARG A 510 -44.75 -4.63 -42.34
CA ARG A 510 -44.89 -3.22 -42.72
C ARG A 510 -44.81 -3.09 -44.26
#